data_38284154319de00523e296a9699e0d8e
#
_entry.id   38284154319de00523e296a9699e0d8e
#
_cell.length_a   1.000
_cell.length_b   1.000
_cell.length_c   1.000
_cell.angle_alpha   90.00
_cell.angle_beta   90.00
_cell.angle_gamma   90.00
#
_symmetry.space_group_name_H-M   'P 1'
#
loop_
_entity.id
_entity.type
_entity.pdbx_description
1 polymer ?
#
loop_
_entity_poly.entity_id
_entity_poly.type
_entity_poly.pdbx_seq_one_letter_code
_entity_poly.pdbx_strand_id
1 'polypeptide(L)'
;MTHDPKPVKAPFWTPGTLVMLAFMAAGALTLVFRYTFGLGGVTNLNNHYPWGIWIGLDVASGVALAAGGFTTAFLAHILGRHYYEAVTRPALLTAALGYTFVAIAVFVDIGRSWAIWKPIFYQNHTSALFEVAMCVMTYVTVLWIEFIPVLAERLGSRIPLLAFLDRILDKTMWIFIILGVVLSCMHQSSLGTLLVIAPTKVSPLWYTPMLPLLFLTSAFAVGYPMVIAETTIATSSLRLESEMNVLSPLSRFTILTLGVYMALKLGDLIMRGAYATLLDGSPQSNSFLVEMGLGVVVPWFMLLFGTVRRSRRLLFAAALMIVGGVMLNRFNVFVVSFKAPYATEPYYPAIGEILVTAGAVATIFFLYRLFVTWFPVLSARRQEV
;
A
#
# COMPACT_ATOMS: atom_id res chain seq x y z
N MET A 1 6.46 -27.92 9.23
CA MET A 1 7.58 -27.11 9.76
C MET A 1 6.98 -26.17 10.75
N THR A 2 7.37 -26.20 12.00
CA THR A 2 6.91 -25.27 13.04
C THR A 2 7.50 -23.90 12.72
N HIS A 3 6.67 -22.98 12.26
CA HIS A 3 7.04 -21.58 12.06
C HIS A 3 7.07 -20.92 13.45
N ASP A 4 8.28 -20.72 13.98
CA ASP A 4 8.49 -20.08 15.27
C ASP A 4 9.15 -18.71 15.04
N PRO A 5 8.35 -17.62 14.94
CA PRO A 5 8.85 -16.30 14.68
C PRO A 5 9.70 -15.79 15.86
N LYS A 6 10.85 -15.18 15.57
CA LYS A 6 11.81 -14.68 16.57
C LYS A 6 12.36 -13.32 16.17
N PRO A 7 12.70 -12.45 17.16
CA PRO A 7 13.41 -11.21 16.87
C PRO A 7 14.73 -11.48 16.15
N VAL A 8 14.98 -10.75 15.07
CA VAL A 8 16.18 -10.93 14.24
C VAL A 8 17.38 -10.24 14.89
N LYS A 9 18.40 -11.04 15.27
CA LYS A 9 19.67 -10.51 15.80
C LYS A 9 20.53 -9.97 14.65
N ALA A 10 20.27 -8.75 14.21
CA ALA A 10 21.08 -8.05 13.21
C ALA A 10 21.52 -6.68 13.74
N PRO A 11 22.70 -6.15 13.31
CA PRO A 11 23.11 -4.81 13.69
C PRO A 11 22.08 -3.81 13.17
N PHE A 12 21.53 -3.00 14.06
CA PHE A 12 20.50 -2.02 13.70
C PHE A 12 21.09 -0.86 12.89
N TRP A 13 22.22 -0.33 13.39
CA TRP A 13 22.92 0.79 12.75
C TRP A 13 23.75 0.30 11.57
N THR A 14 23.37 0.69 10.38
CA THR A 14 24.06 0.39 9.12
C THR A 14 24.06 1.65 8.25
N PRO A 15 24.92 1.75 7.22
CA PRO A 15 24.87 2.88 6.29
C PRO A 15 23.45 3.14 5.73
N GLY A 16 22.67 2.07 5.47
CA GLY A 16 21.29 2.19 5.02
C GLY A 16 20.38 2.87 6.04
N THR A 17 20.50 2.55 7.34
CA THR A 17 19.69 3.22 8.38
C THR A 17 20.09 4.68 8.57
N LEU A 18 21.35 5.05 8.35
CA LEU A 18 21.79 6.46 8.38
C LEU A 18 21.22 7.25 7.19
N VAL A 19 21.17 6.65 6.00
CA VAL A 19 20.51 7.25 4.83
C VAL A 19 19.01 7.45 5.09
N MET A 20 18.34 6.44 5.67
CA MET A 20 16.93 6.59 6.07
C MET A 20 16.74 7.76 7.04
N LEU A 21 17.60 7.90 8.07
CA LEU A 21 17.53 9.02 9.01
C LEU A 21 17.72 10.37 8.33
N ALA A 22 18.59 10.47 7.32
CA ALA A 22 18.77 11.72 6.57
C ALA A 22 17.48 12.11 5.82
N PHE A 23 16.82 11.17 5.14
CA PHE A 23 15.52 11.43 4.50
C PHE A 23 14.41 11.74 5.52
N MET A 24 14.38 11.03 6.65
CA MET A 24 13.44 11.32 7.74
C MET A 24 13.62 12.74 8.27
N ALA A 25 14.87 13.17 8.49
CA ALA A 25 15.19 14.52 8.96
C ALA A 25 14.78 15.59 7.93
N ALA A 26 15.06 15.36 6.64
CA ALA A 26 14.66 16.26 5.56
C ALA A 26 13.13 16.38 5.46
N GLY A 27 12.41 15.26 5.51
CA GLY A 27 10.94 15.25 5.53
C GLY A 27 10.37 15.97 6.76
N ALA A 28 10.89 15.68 7.95
CA ALA A 28 10.48 16.33 9.20
C ALA A 28 10.72 17.86 9.16
N LEU A 29 11.88 18.29 8.65
CA LEU A 29 12.16 19.72 8.46
C LEU A 29 11.15 20.36 7.50
N THR A 30 10.84 19.71 6.40
CA THR A 30 9.81 20.19 5.45
C THR A 30 8.44 20.29 6.10
N LEU A 31 8.08 19.35 6.99
CA LEU A 31 6.84 19.43 7.76
C LEU A 31 6.80 20.61 8.72
N VAL A 32 7.93 20.98 9.33
CA VAL A 32 8.02 22.22 10.13
C VAL A 32 7.71 23.43 9.23
N PHE A 33 8.29 23.51 8.02
CA PHE A 33 7.98 24.60 7.08
C PHE A 33 6.50 24.57 6.65
N ARG A 34 5.92 23.38 6.42
CA ARG A 34 4.50 23.22 6.08
C ARG A 34 3.58 23.82 7.15
N TYR A 35 3.90 23.62 8.43
CA TYR A 35 3.06 24.11 9.53
C TYR A 35 3.33 25.56 9.90
N THR A 36 4.49 26.12 9.54
CA THR A 36 4.82 27.54 9.77
C THR A 36 4.36 28.43 8.62
N PHE A 37 4.56 28.01 7.37
CA PHE A 37 4.26 28.83 6.18
C PHE A 37 2.99 28.39 5.43
N GLY A 38 2.32 27.35 5.94
CA GLY A 38 1.12 26.78 5.31
C GLY A 38 1.43 25.80 4.17
N LEU A 39 0.36 25.21 3.61
CA LEU A 39 0.44 24.19 2.58
C LEU A 39 1.12 24.71 1.31
N GLY A 40 0.73 25.90 0.83
CA GLY A 40 1.31 26.52 -0.38
C GLY A 40 2.77 26.93 -0.25
N GLY A 41 3.36 26.92 0.96
CA GLY A 41 4.78 27.21 1.15
C GLY A 41 5.71 26.04 0.81
N VAL A 42 5.17 24.81 0.72
CA VAL A 42 5.96 23.59 0.46
C VAL A 42 5.40 22.75 -0.68
N THR A 43 4.25 23.11 -1.25
CA THR A 43 3.57 22.38 -2.33
C THR A 43 3.25 23.32 -3.48
N ASN A 44 3.05 22.75 -4.67
CA ASN A 44 2.51 23.45 -5.84
C ASN A 44 0.98 23.28 -5.96
N LEU A 45 0.31 22.89 -4.88
CA LEU A 45 -1.15 22.79 -4.84
C LEU A 45 -1.80 24.17 -4.94
N ASN A 46 -2.91 24.23 -5.66
CA ASN A 46 -3.68 25.46 -5.87
C ASN A 46 -5.17 25.11 -6.07
N ASN A 47 -6.00 26.12 -6.34
CA ASN A 47 -7.44 25.92 -6.53
C ASN A 47 -7.79 25.06 -7.77
N HIS A 48 -6.91 24.94 -8.75
CA HIS A 48 -7.09 24.10 -9.93
C HIS A 48 -6.64 22.67 -9.66
N TYR A 49 -5.58 22.49 -8.88
CA TYR A 49 -5.00 21.21 -8.47
C TYR A 49 -5.09 21.05 -6.95
N PRO A 50 -6.24 20.56 -6.43
CA PRO A 50 -6.50 20.46 -5.00
C PRO A 50 -5.75 19.31 -4.33
N TRP A 51 -5.17 18.39 -5.08
CA TRP A 51 -4.35 17.28 -4.62
C TRP A 51 -3.15 17.07 -5.56
N GLY A 52 -2.07 16.55 -5.00
CA GLY A 52 -0.81 16.25 -5.69
C GLY A 52 -0.32 14.85 -5.38
N ILE A 53 1.00 14.69 -5.28
CA ILE A 53 1.62 13.38 -5.04
C ILE A 53 1.27 12.81 -3.65
N TRP A 54 1.02 13.63 -2.64
CA TRP A 54 0.65 13.10 -1.32
C TRP A 54 -0.66 12.31 -1.36
N ILE A 55 -1.64 12.74 -2.15
CA ILE A 55 -2.87 11.96 -2.34
C ILE A 55 -2.69 10.88 -3.41
N GLY A 56 -2.12 11.23 -4.58
CA GLY A 56 -2.01 10.30 -5.70
C GLY A 56 -1.01 9.17 -5.48
N LEU A 57 0.09 9.44 -4.79
CA LEU A 57 1.13 8.46 -4.53
C LEU A 57 1.08 7.93 -3.09
N ASP A 58 1.21 8.80 -2.07
CA ASP A 58 1.36 8.34 -0.69
C ASP A 58 0.08 7.71 -0.15
N VAL A 59 -1.09 8.36 -0.36
CA VAL A 59 -2.36 7.82 0.10
C VAL A 59 -2.84 6.69 -0.80
N ALA A 60 -3.06 6.94 -2.08
CA ALA A 60 -3.70 5.97 -2.97
C ALA A 60 -2.83 4.75 -3.23
N SER A 61 -1.49 4.91 -3.39
CA SER A 61 -0.58 3.79 -3.54
C SER A 61 -0.29 3.11 -2.20
N GLY A 62 -0.12 3.87 -1.11
CA GLY A 62 0.09 3.33 0.23
C GLY A 62 -1.02 2.37 0.64
N VAL A 63 -2.28 2.76 0.39
CA VAL A 63 -3.46 1.90 0.60
C VAL A 63 -3.39 0.63 -0.25
N ALA A 64 -3.04 0.75 -1.54
CA ALA A 64 -2.98 -0.40 -2.44
C ALA A 64 -1.83 -1.37 -2.06
N LEU A 65 -0.65 -0.85 -1.69
CA LEU A 65 0.49 -1.67 -1.31
C LEU A 65 0.31 -2.36 0.05
N ALA A 66 -0.40 -1.73 0.97
CA ALA A 66 -0.79 -2.35 2.24
C ALA A 66 -1.79 -3.52 2.08
N ALA A 67 -2.28 -3.75 0.86
CA ALA A 67 -3.16 -4.89 0.54
C ALA A 67 -2.54 -6.26 0.81
N GLY A 68 -1.21 -6.36 0.91
CA GLY A 68 -0.51 -7.59 1.34
C GLY A 68 -1.03 -8.13 2.67
N GLY A 69 -1.36 -7.25 3.62
CA GLY A 69 -1.90 -7.64 4.94
C GLY A 69 -3.24 -8.39 4.80
N PHE A 70 -4.25 -7.77 4.21
CA PHE A 70 -5.56 -8.40 4.13
C PHE A 70 -5.63 -9.58 3.15
N THR A 71 -4.87 -9.56 2.06
CA THR A 71 -4.85 -10.68 1.09
C THR A 71 -4.21 -11.92 1.68
N THR A 72 -3.13 -11.78 2.47
CA THR A 72 -2.54 -12.92 3.19
C THR A 72 -3.40 -13.40 4.35
N ALA A 73 -4.02 -12.49 5.10
CA ALA A 73 -4.98 -12.84 6.15
C ALA A 73 -6.19 -13.59 5.57
N PHE A 74 -6.74 -13.12 4.45
CA PHE A 74 -7.81 -13.81 3.71
C PHE A 74 -7.38 -15.22 3.29
N LEU A 75 -6.19 -15.37 2.72
CA LEU A 75 -5.68 -16.65 2.24
C LEU A 75 -5.40 -17.62 3.39
N ALA A 76 -4.74 -17.16 4.46
CA ALA A 76 -4.33 -18.00 5.58
C ALA A 76 -5.50 -18.38 6.48
N HIS A 77 -6.31 -17.42 6.89
CA HIS A 77 -7.33 -17.60 7.93
C HIS A 77 -8.73 -17.86 7.36
N ILE A 78 -9.16 -17.17 6.30
CA ILE A 78 -10.52 -17.35 5.75
C ILE A 78 -10.56 -18.54 4.79
N LEU A 79 -9.57 -18.70 3.90
CA LEU A 79 -9.48 -19.85 3.01
C LEU A 79 -8.78 -21.08 3.66
N GLY A 80 -8.38 -21.00 4.92
CA GLY A 80 -7.78 -22.10 5.68
C GLY A 80 -6.43 -22.59 5.14
N ARG A 81 -5.68 -21.74 4.44
CA ARG A 81 -4.37 -22.09 3.88
C ARG A 81 -3.25 -21.77 4.86
N HIS A 82 -3.22 -22.44 6.02
CA HIS A 82 -2.26 -22.23 7.12
C HIS A 82 -0.79 -22.26 6.71
N TYR A 83 -0.45 -22.85 5.57
CA TYR A 83 0.89 -22.85 5.01
C TYR A 83 1.47 -21.42 4.81
N TYR A 84 0.61 -20.42 4.58
CA TYR A 84 1.00 -19.02 4.34
C TYR A 84 1.06 -18.19 5.63
N GLU A 85 0.83 -18.76 6.81
CA GLU A 85 0.94 -18.04 8.08
C GLU A 85 2.33 -17.45 8.33
N ALA A 86 3.38 -18.07 7.76
CA ALA A 86 4.76 -17.58 7.85
C ALA A 86 4.94 -16.13 7.39
N VAL A 87 4.17 -15.71 6.38
CA VAL A 87 4.23 -14.36 5.79
C VAL A 87 3.13 -13.43 6.28
N THR A 88 2.22 -13.90 7.15
CA THR A 88 1.09 -13.09 7.63
C THR A 88 1.54 -11.98 8.59
N ARG A 89 2.42 -12.29 9.56
CA ARG A 89 2.91 -11.29 10.54
C ARG A 89 3.70 -10.14 9.88
N PRO A 90 4.70 -10.38 9.00
CA PRO A 90 5.36 -9.30 8.27
C PRO A 90 4.38 -8.50 7.40
N ALA A 91 3.48 -9.16 6.67
CA ALA A 91 2.47 -8.49 5.86
C ALA A 91 1.51 -7.62 6.70
N LEU A 92 1.11 -8.10 7.90
CA LEU A 92 0.31 -7.31 8.86
C LEU A 92 1.09 -6.09 9.35
N LEU A 93 2.38 -6.23 9.69
CA LEU A 93 3.22 -5.10 10.08
C LEU A 93 3.31 -4.05 8.96
N THR A 94 3.57 -4.49 7.74
CA THR A 94 3.61 -3.58 6.57
C THR A 94 2.27 -2.88 6.35
N ALA A 95 1.16 -3.59 6.50
CA ALA A 95 -0.16 -2.99 6.43
C ALA A 95 -0.41 -1.97 7.54
N ALA A 96 -0.08 -2.30 8.79
CA ALA A 96 -0.25 -1.41 9.94
C ALA A 96 0.59 -0.14 9.80
N LEU A 97 1.87 -0.26 9.43
CA LEU A 97 2.73 0.89 9.15
C LEU A 97 2.22 1.68 7.94
N GLY A 98 1.93 1.00 6.82
CA GLY A 98 1.45 1.63 5.59
C GLY A 98 0.21 2.49 5.84
N TYR A 99 -0.83 1.92 6.46
CA TYR A 99 -2.05 2.67 6.77
C TYR A 99 -1.88 3.76 7.82
N THR A 100 -0.97 3.59 8.77
CA THR A 100 -0.61 4.66 9.71
C THR A 100 -0.01 5.85 8.96
N PHE A 101 0.89 5.59 8.00
CA PHE A 101 1.47 6.65 7.18
C PHE A 101 0.50 7.24 6.16
N VAL A 102 -0.45 6.46 5.65
CA VAL A 102 -1.58 6.98 4.85
C VAL A 102 -2.41 7.97 5.68
N ALA A 103 -2.75 7.64 6.92
CA ALA A 103 -3.47 8.55 7.80
C ALA A 103 -2.67 9.83 8.13
N ILE A 104 -1.34 9.70 8.33
CA ILE A 104 -0.43 10.84 8.51
C ILE A 104 -0.35 11.68 7.24
N ALA A 105 -0.25 11.07 6.05
CA ALA A 105 -0.20 11.79 4.78
C ALA A 105 -1.48 12.61 4.56
N VAL A 106 -2.66 12.04 4.83
CA VAL A 106 -3.93 12.79 4.81
C VAL A 106 -3.91 13.93 5.82
N PHE A 107 -3.43 13.68 7.06
CA PHE A 107 -3.33 14.73 8.09
C PHE A 107 -2.42 15.89 7.66
N VAL A 108 -1.33 15.60 6.97
CA VAL A 108 -0.39 16.61 6.44
C VAL A 108 -0.99 17.36 5.25
N ASP A 109 -1.69 16.66 4.35
CA ASP A 109 -2.26 17.23 3.13
C ASP A 109 -3.46 18.15 3.42
N ILE A 110 -4.27 17.84 4.40
CA ILE A 110 -5.44 18.65 4.77
C ILE A 110 -4.99 20.03 5.24
N GLY A 111 -5.51 21.10 4.62
CA GLY A 111 -5.17 22.48 4.97
C GLY A 111 -5.41 22.83 6.45
N ARG A 112 -6.43 22.23 7.07
CA ARG A 112 -6.78 22.38 8.50
C ARG A 112 -6.62 21.05 9.23
N SER A 113 -5.38 20.59 9.42
CA SER A 113 -5.06 19.29 10.03
C SER A 113 -5.75 19.06 11.39
N TRP A 114 -5.88 20.13 12.21
CA TRP A 114 -6.57 20.06 13.51
C TRP A 114 -8.07 19.77 13.42
N ALA A 115 -8.66 19.76 12.23
CA ALA A 115 -10.06 19.45 11.99
C ALA A 115 -10.33 18.02 11.52
N ILE A 116 -9.29 17.16 11.47
CA ILE A 116 -9.39 15.76 10.97
C ILE A 116 -10.38 14.90 11.78
N TRP A 117 -10.64 15.25 13.03
CA TRP A 117 -11.61 14.57 13.90
C TRP A 117 -13.07 14.85 13.52
N LYS A 118 -13.36 15.90 12.72
CA LYS A 118 -14.73 16.31 12.40
C LYS A 118 -15.60 15.23 11.77
N PRO A 119 -15.13 14.38 10.86
CA PRO A 119 -15.95 13.30 10.28
C PRO A 119 -16.55 12.35 11.32
N ILE A 120 -15.93 12.20 12.49
CA ILE A 120 -16.44 11.34 13.56
C ILE A 120 -17.78 11.89 14.13
N PHE A 121 -17.90 13.21 14.27
CA PHE A 121 -19.05 13.84 14.90
C PHE A 121 -20.02 14.47 13.88
N TYR A 122 -19.50 14.99 12.78
CA TYR A 122 -20.27 15.63 11.71
C TYR A 122 -20.36 14.69 10.50
N GLN A 123 -21.19 13.66 10.65
CA GLN A 123 -21.31 12.59 9.68
C GLN A 123 -22.07 13.02 8.42
N ASN A 124 -21.55 12.64 7.24
CA ASN A 124 -22.24 12.80 5.97
C ASN A 124 -22.19 11.49 5.18
N HIS A 125 -23.18 10.64 5.38
CA HIS A 125 -23.25 9.30 4.79
C HIS A 125 -23.39 9.27 3.26
N THR A 126 -23.65 10.41 2.63
CA THR A 126 -23.72 10.52 1.16
C THR A 126 -22.40 10.96 0.52
N SER A 127 -21.39 11.26 1.33
CA SER A 127 -20.06 11.71 0.87
C SER A 127 -19.08 10.57 0.76
N ALA A 128 -18.54 10.35 -0.45
CA ALA A 128 -17.44 9.38 -0.66
C ALA A 128 -16.18 9.71 0.16
N LEU A 129 -15.88 11.00 0.38
CA LEU A 129 -14.77 11.42 1.25
C LEU A 129 -14.99 11.04 2.71
N PHE A 130 -16.24 11.12 3.19
CA PHE A 130 -16.59 10.68 4.54
C PHE A 130 -16.38 9.17 4.68
N GLU A 131 -16.82 8.38 3.71
CA GLU A 131 -16.63 6.93 3.69
C GLU A 131 -15.14 6.56 3.74
N VAL A 132 -14.31 7.18 2.90
CA VAL A 132 -12.85 6.98 2.90
C VAL A 132 -12.25 7.31 4.27
N ALA A 133 -12.60 8.45 4.86
CA ALA A 133 -12.06 8.88 6.16
C ALA A 133 -12.42 7.89 7.29
N MET A 134 -13.69 7.47 7.36
CA MET A 134 -14.14 6.52 8.39
C MET A 134 -13.50 5.15 8.20
N CYS A 135 -13.39 4.67 6.96
CA CYS A 135 -12.72 3.40 6.66
C CYS A 135 -11.25 3.41 7.08
N VAL A 136 -10.50 4.49 6.77
CA VAL A 136 -9.09 4.61 7.18
C VAL A 136 -8.94 4.58 8.69
N MET A 137 -9.67 5.43 9.40
CA MET A 137 -9.57 5.53 10.86
C MET A 137 -9.90 4.20 11.55
N THR A 138 -10.98 3.54 11.13
CA THR A 138 -11.38 2.26 11.69
C THR A 138 -10.38 1.18 11.34
N TYR A 139 -9.89 1.12 10.09
CA TYR A 139 -8.99 0.07 9.65
C TYR A 139 -7.60 0.19 10.29
N VAL A 140 -7.04 1.38 10.44
CA VAL A 140 -5.79 1.59 11.20
C VAL A 140 -5.94 1.05 12.63
N THR A 141 -7.06 1.33 13.27
CA THR A 141 -7.34 0.82 14.61
C THR A 141 -7.38 -0.71 14.65
N VAL A 142 -8.07 -1.34 13.71
CA VAL A 142 -8.16 -2.80 13.58
C VAL A 142 -6.79 -3.43 13.37
N LEU A 143 -5.97 -2.89 12.46
CA LEU A 143 -4.62 -3.40 12.19
C LEU A 143 -3.72 -3.39 13.43
N TRP A 144 -3.76 -2.32 14.22
CA TRP A 144 -2.99 -2.27 15.46
C TRP A 144 -3.55 -3.20 16.54
N ILE A 145 -4.88 -3.43 16.58
CA ILE A 145 -5.48 -4.45 17.45
C ILE A 145 -4.99 -5.85 17.04
N GLU A 146 -5.00 -6.18 15.76
CA GLU A 146 -4.48 -7.45 15.24
C GLU A 146 -2.98 -7.63 15.52
N PHE A 147 -2.23 -6.55 15.68
CA PHE A 147 -0.80 -6.59 16.00
C PHE A 147 -0.50 -6.72 17.50
N ILE A 148 -1.49 -6.51 18.40
CA ILE A 148 -1.30 -6.61 19.86
C ILE A 148 -0.69 -7.94 20.31
N PRO A 149 -1.10 -9.13 19.81
CA PRO A 149 -0.49 -10.40 20.21
C PRO A 149 1.02 -10.45 19.96
N VAL A 150 1.48 -9.92 18.83
CA VAL A 150 2.92 -9.85 18.50
C VAL A 150 3.69 -8.99 19.51
N LEU A 151 3.06 -7.89 19.99
CA LEU A 151 3.63 -7.06 21.05
C LEU A 151 3.60 -7.77 22.40
N ALA A 152 2.49 -8.47 22.70
CA ALA A 152 2.27 -9.16 23.96
C ALA A 152 3.22 -10.35 24.16
N GLU A 153 3.58 -11.08 23.10
CA GLU A 153 4.59 -12.16 23.16
C GLU A 153 5.90 -11.70 23.78
N ARG A 154 6.30 -10.44 23.59
CA ARG A 154 7.54 -9.92 24.15
C ARG A 154 7.38 -9.04 25.37
N LEU A 155 6.36 -8.20 25.40
CA LEU A 155 6.16 -7.18 26.43
C LEU A 155 5.12 -7.55 27.48
N GLY A 156 4.36 -8.62 27.27
CA GLY A 156 3.25 -9.02 28.15
C GLY A 156 3.70 -9.31 29.60
N SER A 157 4.94 -9.78 29.78
CA SER A 157 5.51 -9.98 31.14
C SER A 157 5.82 -8.65 31.86
N ARG A 158 6.03 -7.57 31.12
CA ARG A 158 6.35 -6.22 31.65
C ARG A 158 5.14 -5.29 31.72
N ILE A 159 4.19 -5.48 30.82
CA ILE A 159 2.99 -4.64 30.67
C ILE A 159 1.75 -5.52 30.83
N PRO A 160 1.16 -5.58 32.06
CA PRO A 160 0.02 -6.45 32.33
C PRO A 160 -1.20 -6.19 31.43
N LEU A 161 -1.37 -4.95 30.98
CA LEU A 161 -2.44 -4.57 30.06
C LEU A 161 -2.34 -5.33 28.73
N LEU A 162 -1.12 -5.48 28.17
CA LEU A 162 -0.93 -6.22 26.92
C LEU A 162 -1.28 -7.70 27.09
N ALA A 163 -0.86 -8.32 28.19
CA ALA A 163 -1.21 -9.72 28.49
C ALA A 163 -2.73 -9.90 28.73
N PHE A 164 -3.39 -8.90 29.27
CA PHE A 164 -4.85 -8.92 29.45
C PHE A 164 -5.58 -8.80 28.09
N LEU A 165 -5.15 -7.84 27.23
CA LEU A 165 -5.71 -7.66 25.89
C LEU A 165 -5.49 -8.89 25.02
N ASP A 166 -4.30 -9.47 25.04
CA ASP A 166 -3.97 -10.69 24.30
C ASP A 166 -4.91 -11.85 24.66
N ARG A 167 -5.18 -12.06 25.94
CA ARG A 167 -6.12 -13.09 26.41
C ARG A 167 -7.56 -12.86 25.92
N ILE A 168 -7.98 -11.61 25.76
CA ILE A 168 -9.30 -11.29 25.18
C ILE A 168 -9.27 -11.57 23.67
N LEU A 169 -8.18 -11.14 23.01
CA LEU A 169 -8.02 -11.28 21.57
C LEU A 169 -7.91 -12.73 21.12
N ASP A 170 -7.34 -13.62 21.91
CA ASP A 170 -7.35 -15.08 21.63
C ASP A 170 -8.73 -15.63 21.28
N LYS A 171 -9.79 -15.06 21.88
CA LYS A 171 -11.17 -15.48 21.64
C LYS A 171 -11.88 -14.70 20.54
N THR A 172 -11.46 -13.47 20.28
CA THR A 172 -12.18 -12.53 19.42
C THR A 172 -11.40 -12.15 18.14
N MET A 173 -10.17 -12.63 17.97
CA MET A 173 -9.30 -12.27 16.86
C MET A 173 -9.94 -12.53 15.49
N TRP A 174 -10.72 -13.60 15.35
CA TRP A 174 -11.42 -13.91 14.10
C TRP A 174 -12.36 -12.79 13.64
N ILE A 175 -12.96 -12.04 14.60
CA ILE A 175 -13.84 -10.89 14.29
C ILE A 175 -12.98 -9.78 13.67
N PHE A 176 -11.82 -9.46 14.25
CA PHE A 176 -10.93 -8.40 13.75
C PHE A 176 -10.33 -8.77 12.40
N ILE A 177 -9.94 -10.03 12.17
CA ILE A 177 -9.45 -10.51 10.86
C ILE A 177 -10.52 -10.33 9.77
N ILE A 178 -11.77 -10.75 10.03
CA ILE A 178 -12.86 -10.57 9.08
C ILE A 178 -13.13 -9.07 8.85
N LEU A 179 -13.19 -8.30 9.93
CA LEU A 179 -13.42 -6.85 9.87
C LEU A 179 -12.30 -6.15 9.09
N GLY A 180 -11.05 -6.53 9.32
CA GLY A 180 -9.88 -6.01 8.61
C GLY A 180 -9.95 -6.26 7.11
N VAL A 181 -10.31 -7.48 6.69
CA VAL A 181 -10.51 -7.81 5.27
C VAL A 181 -11.65 -6.97 4.66
N VAL A 182 -12.80 -6.88 5.34
CA VAL A 182 -13.96 -6.12 4.86
C VAL A 182 -13.63 -4.62 4.75
N LEU A 183 -13.06 -4.02 5.79
CA LEU A 183 -12.70 -2.60 5.80
C LEU A 183 -11.66 -2.27 4.72
N SER A 184 -10.67 -3.13 4.52
CA SER A 184 -9.69 -2.94 3.45
C SER A 184 -10.35 -2.98 2.07
N CYS A 185 -11.24 -3.93 1.81
CA CYS A 185 -11.98 -4.02 0.55
C CYS A 185 -12.86 -2.78 0.32
N MET A 186 -13.58 -2.32 1.34
CA MET A 186 -14.39 -1.11 1.28
C MET A 186 -13.52 0.10 0.97
N HIS A 187 -12.41 0.29 1.67
CA HIS A 187 -11.52 1.43 1.47
C HIS A 187 -10.93 1.47 0.06
N GLN A 188 -10.48 0.32 -0.47
CA GLN A 188 -9.98 0.23 -1.85
C GLN A 188 -11.05 0.68 -2.86
N SER A 189 -12.27 0.21 -2.68
CA SER A 189 -13.41 0.55 -3.54
C SER A 189 -13.79 2.02 -3.44
N SER A 190 -13.89 2.55 -2.22
CA SER A 190 -14.27 3.96 -1.94
C SER A 190 -13.29 4.96 -2.56
N LEU A 191 -11.98 4.65 -2.57
CA LEU A 191 -10.98 5.48 -3.27
C LEU A 191 -11.26 5.58 -4.77
N GLY A 192 -11.71 4.50 -5.40
CA GLY A 192 -12.17 4.53 -6.80
C GLY A 192 -13.40 5.41 -6.98
N THR A 193 -14.34 5.38 -6.03
CA THR A 193 -15.57 6.17 -6.07
C THR A 193 -15.30 7.68 -6.10
N LEU A 194 -14.22 8.15 -5.44
CA LEU A 194 -13.85 9.58 -5.44
C LEU A 194 -13.71 10.17 -6.84
N LEU A 195 -13.33 9.39 -7.83
CA LEU A 195 -13.12 9.89 -9.19
C LEU A 195 -14.31 9.61 -10.12
N VAL A 196 -15.17 8.66 -9.76
CA VAL A 196 -16.44 8.42 -10.48
C VAL A 196 -17.35 9.65 -10.41
N ILE A 197 -17.35 10.38 -9.29
CA ILE A 197 -18.16 11.59 -9.11
C ILE A 197 -17.64 12.81 -9.89
N ALA A 198 -16.49 12.69 -10.59
CA ALA A 198 -15.87 13.76 -11.35
C ALA A 198 -15.63 13.39 -12.83
N PRO A 199 -16.67 13.02 -13.61
CA PRO A 199 -16.51 12.41 -14.94
C PRO A 199 -15.81 13.33 -15.95
N THR A 200 -15.98 14.62 -15.83
CA THR A 200 -15.40 15.61 -16.75
C THR A 200 -13.94 15.97 -16.42
N LYS A 201 -13.45 15.56 -15.24
CA LYS A 201 -12.12 15.92 -14.76
C LYS A 201 -11.10 14.79 -14.92
N VAL A 202 -11.50 13.62 -15.36
CA VAL A 202 -10.63 12.45 -15.52
C VAL A 202 -10.57 12.04 -16.98
N SER A 203 -9.37 11.67 -17.46
CA SER A 203 -9.18 11.21 -18.84
C SER A 203 -10.01 9.92 -19.11
N PRO A 204 -10.60 9.79 -20.31
CA PRO A 204 -11.38 8.60 -20.70
C PRO A 204 -10.62 7.26 -20.58
N LEU A 205 -9.29 7.27 -20.63
CA LEU A 205 -8.47 6.08 -20.45
C LEU A 205 -8.63 5.45 -19.06
N TRP A 206 -8.84 6.28 -18.02
CA TRP A 206 -9.01 5.81 -16.63
C TRP A 206 -10.41 6.01 -16.08
N TYR A 207 -11.16 7.00 -16.59
CA TYR A 207 -12.53 7.22 -16.13
C TYR A 207 -13.44 6.06 -16.53
N THR A 208 -14.08 5.46 -15.56
CA THR A 208 -15.13 4.45 -15.75
C THR A 208 -16.00 4.36 -14.50
N PRO A 209 -17.32 4.09 -14.64
CA PRO A 209 -18.17 3.75 -13.50
C PRO A 209 -17.70 2.50 -12.73
N MET A 210 -16.91 1.63 -13.37
CA MET A 210 -16.31 0.44 -12.74
C MET A 210 -15.04 0.74 -11.94
N LEU A 211 -14.64 2.00 -11.80
CA LEU A 211 -13.39 2.38 -11.13
C LEU A 211 -13.28 1.84 -9.69
N PRO A 212 -14.34 1.82 -8.87
CA PRO A 212 -14.32 1.17 -7.56
C PRO A 212 -13.92 -0.31 -7.61
N LEU A 213 -14.47 -1.06 -8.57
CA LEU A 213 -14.15 -2.47 -8.77
C LEU A 213 -12.72 -2.66 -9.28
N LEU A 214 -12.24 -1.80 -10.18
CA LEU A 214 -10.87 -1.84 -10.69
C LEU A 214 -9.86 -1.50 -9.59
N PHE A 215 -10.18 -0.59 -8.68
CA PHE A 215 -9.35 -0.29 -7.52
C PHE A 215 -9.25 -1.49 -6.57
N LEU A 216 -10.38 -2.11 -6.25
CA LEU A 216 -10.42 -3.31 -5.43
C LEU A 216 -9.65 -4.47 -6.06
N THR A 217 -9.90 -4.78 -7.33
CA THR A 217 -9.24 -5.91 -8.01
C THR A 217 -7.75 -5.69 -8.23
N SER A 218 -7.31 -4.44 -8.47
CA SER A 218 -5.87 -4.11 -8.52
C SER A 218 -5.20 -4.23 -7.16
N ALA A 219 -5.90 -3.98 -6.05
CA ALA A 219 -5.37 -4.20 -4.71
C ALA A 219 -5.17 -5.70 -4.41
N PHE A 220 -6.13 -6.56 -4.80
CA PHE A 220 -5.91 -8.01 -4.75
C PHE A 220 -4.74 -8.45 -5.65
N ALA A 221 -4.61 -7.85 -6.83
CA ALA A 221 -3.54 -8.18 -7.78
C ALA A 221 -2.15 -7.82 -7.25
N VAL A 222 -2.01 -6.72 -6.49
CA VAL A 222 -0.72 -6.26 -5.93
C VAL A 222 -0.41 -6.85 -4.56
N GLY A 223 -1.40 -7.32 -3.81
CA GLY A 223 -1.22 -7.79 -2.43
C GLY A 223 -0.17 -8.90 -2.31
N TYR A 224 -0.30 -9.98 -3.08
CA TYR A 224 0.69 -11.07 -3.07
C TYR A 224 2.07 -10.65 -3.63
N PRO A 225 2.18 -9.91 -4.75
CA PRO A 225 3.44 -9.33 -5.19
C PRO A 225 4.13 -8.47 -4.15
N MET A 226 3.38 -7.68 -3.40
CA MET A 226 3.95 -6.86 -2.32
C MET A 226 4.58 -7.74 -1.23
N VAL A 227 3.90 -8.81 -0.82
CA VAL A 227 4.45 -9.78 0.15
C VAL A 227 5.69 -10.48 -0.40
N ILE A 228 5.71 -10.84 -1.68
CA ILE A 228 6.89 -11.42 -2.34
C ILE A 228 8.06 -10.43 -2.33
N ALA A 229 7.81 -9.18 -2.69
CA ALA A 229 8.83 -8.13 -2.72
C ALA A 229 9.36 -7.83 -1.31
N GLU A 230 8.48 -7.61 -0.34
CA GLU A 230 8.81 -7.34 1.06
C GLU A 230 9.64 -8.46 1.67
N THR A 231 9.17 -9.71 1.59
CA THR A 231 9.87 -10.88 2.15
C THR A 231 11.24 -11.07 1.49
N THR A 232 11.34 -10.83 0.17
CA THR A 232 12.61 -10.92 -0.55
C THR A 232 13.58 -9.83 -0.10
N ILE A 233 13.13 -8.59 0.08
CA ILE A 233 13.94 -7.47 0.59
C ILE A 233 14.38 -7.75 2.04
N ALA A 234 13.44 -8.14 2.89
CA ALA A 234 13.72 -8.41 4.31
C ALA A 234 14.74 -9.53 4.47
N THR A 235 14.52 -10.68 3.83
CA THR A 235 15.44 -11.83 3.91
C THR A 235 16.80 -11.51 3.32
N SER A 236 16.90 -10.70 2.24
CA SER A 236 18.19 -10.28 1.65
C SER A 236 18.93 -9.30 2.57
N SER A 237 18.23 -8.27 3.06
CA SER A 237 18.82 -7.21 3.90
C SER A 237 19.27 -7.72 5.26
N LEU A 238 18.56 -8.69 5.83
CA LEU A 238 18.83 -9.26 7.15
C LEU A 238 19.65 -10.55 7.10
N ARG A 239 20.07 -10.99 5.92
CA ARG A 239 20.83 -12.25 5.67
C ARG A 239 20.10 -13.47 6.25
N LEU A 240 18.80 -13.57 5.98
CA LEU A 240 17.97 -14.71 6.34
C LEU A 240 17.87 -15.71 5.18
N GLU A 241 17.50 -16.95 5.50
CA GLU A 241 17.19 -17.95 4.48
C GLU A 241 16.02 -17.50 3.58
N SER A 242 16.05 -17.92 2.34
CA SER A 242 15.03 -17.57 1.36
C SER A 242 13.77 -18.41 1.55
N GLU A 243 12.62 -17.77 1.69
CA GLU A 243 11.31 -18.44 1.83
C GLU A 243 10.66 -18.77 0.47
N MET A 244 11.46 -19.15 -0.54
CA MET A 244 10.97 -19.48 -1.88
C MET A 244 9.96 -20.64 -1.90
N ASN A 245 10.01 -21.53 -0.93
CA ASN A 245 9.00 -22.56 -0.71
C ASN A 245 7.58 -21.96 -0.52
N VAL A 246 7.46 -20.82 0.16
CA VAL A 246 6.19 -20.10 0.39
C VAL A 246 5.91 -19.13 -0.77
N LEU A 247 6.92 -18.37 -1.22
CA LEU A 247 6.75 -17.31 -2.22
C LEU A 247 6.41 -17.85 -3.62
N SER A 248 7.02 -18.98 -4.04
CA SER A 248 6.75 -19.56 -5.36
C SER A 248 5.30 -20.07 -5.51
N PRO A 249 4.70 -20.79 -4.55
CA PRO A 249 3.26 -21.10 -4.59
C PRO A 249 2.37 -19.87 -4.51
N LEU A 250 2.75 -18.83 -3.71
CA LEU A 250 2.00 -17.59 -3.57
C LEU A 250 1.85 -16.85 -4.92
N SER A 251 2.87 -16.91 -5.76
CA SER A 251 2.84 -16.30 -7.10
C SER A 251 1.76 -16.86 -8.03
N ARG A 252 1.21 -18.05 -7.76
CA ARG A 252 0.10 -18.62 -8.54
C ARG A 252 -1.20 -17.85 -8.29
N PHE A 253 -1.42 -17.39 -7.07
CA PHE A 253 -2.57 -16.52 -6.77
C PHE A 253 -2.43 -15.17 -7.47
N THR A 254 -1.20 -14.65 -7.60
CA THR A 254 -0.95 -13.45 -8.39
C THR A 254 -1.37 -13.60 -9.85
N ILE A 255 -1.10 -14.75 -10.49
CA ILE A 255 -1.51 -14.99 -11.89
C ILE A 255 -3.03 -14.85 -12.02
N LEU A 256 -3.79 -15.43 -11.09
CA LEU A 256 -5.24 -15.37 -11.09
C LEU A 256 -5.73 -13.94 -10.87
N THR A 257 -5.30 -13.29 -9.79
CA THR A 257 -5.81 -11.96 -9.41
C THR A 257 -5.42 -10.88 -10.41
N LEU A 258 -4.18 -10.91 -10.92
CA LEU A 258 -3.71 -9.99 -11.95
C LEU A 258 -4.40 -10.24 -13.29
N GLY A 259 -4.67 -11.51 -13.64
CA GLY A 259 -5.43 -11.89 -14.84
C GLY A 259 -6.87 -11.38 -14.79
N VAL A 260 -7.54 -11.49 -13.65
CA VAL A 260 -8.90 -10.94 -13.44
C VAL A 260 -8.88 -9.41 -13.57
N TYR A 261 -7.94 -8.73 -12.91
CA TYR A 261 -7.80 -7.28 -13.03
C TYR A 261 -7.56 -6.84 -14.49
N MET A 262 -6.64 -7.51 -15.18
CA MET A 262 -6.32 -7.25 -16.59
C MET A 262 -7.55 -7.43 -17.49
N ALA A 263 -8.28 -8.52 -17.32
CA ALA A 263 -9.49 -8.81 -18.11
C ALA A 263 -10.58 -7.75 -17.89
N LEU A 264 -10.83 -7.36 -16.63
CA LEU A 264 -11.81 -6.32 -16.31
C LEU A 264 -11.41 -4.96 -16.89
N LYS A 265 -10.15 -4.57 -16.75
CA LYS A 265 -9.67 -3.26 -17.20
C LYS A 265 -9.64 -3.15 -18.73
N LEU A 266 -9.16 -4.19 -19.43
CA LEU A 266 -9.16 -4.21 -20.90
C LEU A 266 -10.58 -4.36 -21.46
N GLY A 267 -11.41 -5.22 -20.85
CA GLY A 267 -12.82 -5.36 -21.22
C GLY A 267 -13.59 -4.05 -21.11
N ASP A 268 -13.45 -3.32 -19.99
CA ASP A 268 -14.07 -2.02 -19.79
C ASP A 268 -13.57 -0.99 -20.83
N LEU A 269 -12.27 -0.95 -21.10
CA LEU A 269 -11.67 -0.06 -22.10
C LEU A 269 -12.25 -0.30 -23.49
N ILE A 270 -12.43 -1.57 -23.88
CA ILE A 270 -13.01 -1.96 -25.17
C ILE A 270 -14.51 -1.60 -25.22
N MET A 271 -15.27 -1.95 -24.18
CA MET A 271 -16.72 -1.70 -24.14
C MET A 271 -17.07 -0.21 -24.21
N ARG A 272 -16.21 0.67 -23.63
CA ARG A 272 -16.40 2.12 -23.69
C ARG A 272 -15.83 2.77 -24.96
N GLY A 273 -15.14 2.03 -25.82
CA GLY A 273 -14.48 2.58 -27.01
C GLY A 273 -13.28 3.48 -26.68
N ALA A 274 -12.80 3.49 -25.43
CA ALA A 274 -11.71 4.37 -25.00
C ALA A 274 -10.36 3.98 -25.59
N TYR A 275 -10.24 2.80 -26.21
CA TYR A 275 -9.05 2.38 -26.95
C TYR A 275 -8.72 3.30 -28.14
N ALA A 276 -9.67 4.08 -28.63
CA ALA A 276 -9.43 5.03 -29.73
C ALA A 276 -8.38 6.10 -29.38
N THR A 277 -8.18 6.38 -28.07
CA THR A 277 -7.19 7.36 -27.59
C THR A 277 -5.87 6.72 -27.16
N LEU A 278 -5.69 5.40 -27.35
CA LEU A 278 -4.46 4.70 -26.91
C LEU A 278 -3.21 5.05 -27.72
N LEU A 279 -3.37 5.48 -28.97
CA LEU A 279 -2.26 5.72 -29.88
C LEU A 279 -2.20 7.19 -30.36
N ASP A 280 -2.80 8.10 -29.60
CA ASP A 280 -2.78 9.53 -29.92
C ASP A 280 -1.44 10.24 -29.60
N GLY A 281 -0.48 9.51 -28.99
CA GLY A 281 0.83 10.02 -28.63
C GLY A 281 0.84 10.99 -27.45
N SER A 282 -0.31 11.20 -26.80
CA SER A 282 -0.40 12.07 -25.61
C SER A 282 0.38 11.52 -24.42
N PRO A 283 0.81 12.36 -23.46
CA PRO A 283 1.40 11.89 -22.20
C PRO A 283 0.51 10.90 -21.47
N GLN A 284 -0.82 11.06 -21.53
CA GLN A 284 -1.81 10.18 -20.96
C GLN A 284 -1.76 8.80 -21.62
N SER A 285 -1.80 8.74 -22.96
CA SER A 285 -1.72 7.51 -23.72
C SER A 285 -0.43 6.74 -23.42
N ASN A 286 0.72 7.44 -23.49
CA ASN A 286 2.03 6.83 -23.22
C ASN A 286 2.11 6.29 -21.80
N SER A 287 1.62 7.04 -20.80
CA SER A 287 1.62 6.60 -19.41
C SER A 287 0.71 5.39 -19.18
N PHE A 288 -0.45 5.34 -19.85
CA PHE A 288 -1.35 4.17 -19.81
C PHE A 288 -0.72 2.93 -20.43
N LEU A 289 -0.02 3.08 -21.58
CA LEU A 289 0.68 1.97 -22.22
C LEU A 289 1.82 1.41 -21.35
N VAL A 290 2.58 2.28 -20.69
CA VAL A 290 3.62 1.86 -19.73
C VAL A 290 3.00 1.15 -18.52
N GLU A 291 1.94 1.71 -17.95
CA GLU A 291 1.20 1.11 -16.83
C GLU A 291 0.71 -0.29 -17.17
N MET A 292 0.00 -0.44 -18.28
CA MET A 292 -0.56 -1.73 -18.68
C MET A 292 0.50 -2.69 -19.21
N GLY A 293 1.44 -2.22 -20.04
CA GLY A 293 2.47 -3.05 -20.62
C GLY A 293 3.44 -3.60 -19.57
N LEU A 294 4.14 -2.70 -18.89
CA LEU A 294 5.18 -3.09 -17.93
C LEU A 294 4.64 -3.46 -16.55
N GLY A 295 3.52 -2.87 -16.15
CA GLY A 295 2.95 -3.11 -14.81
C GLY A 295 2.00 -4.30 -14.72
N VAL A 296 1.39 -4.72 -15.84
CA VAL A 296 0.36 -5.77 -15.84
C VAL A 296 0.69 -6.90 -16.82
N VAL A 297 0.78 -6.60 -18.11
CA VAL A 297 0.88 -7.62 -19.18
C VAL A 297 2.19 -8.38 -19.08
N VAL A 298 3.33 -7.70 -19.10
CA VAL A 298 4.65 -8.33 -19.07
C VAL A 298 4.85 -9.20 -17.82
N PRO A 299 4.62 -8.72 -16.59
CA PRO A 299 4.80 -9.56 -15.41
C PRO A 299 3.78 -10.69 -15.34
N TRP A 300 2.56 -10.54 -15.86
CA TRP A 300 1.60 -11.63 -15.94
C TRP A 300 2.12 -12.76 -16.83
N PHE A 301 2.62 -12.44 -18.04
CA PHE A 301 3.25 -13.42 -18.91
C PHE A 301 4.49 -14.04 -18.26
N MET A 302 5.35 -13.27 -17.62
CA MET A 302 6.52 -13.79 -16.89
C MET A 302 6.10 -14.84 -15.87
N LEU A 303 5.06 -14.59 -15.08
CA LEU A 303 4.61 -15.50 -14.03
C LEU A 303 3.98 -16.79 -14.55
N LEU A 304 3.54 -16.87 -15.82
CA LEU A 304 3.07 -18.12 -16.42
C LEU A 304 4.20 -19.17 -16.50
N PHE A 305 5.45 -18.75 -16.66
CA PHE A 305 6.59 -19.66 -16.74
C PHE A 305 7.03 -20.15 -15.36
N GLY A 306 7.09 -21.48 -15.20
CA GLY A 306 7.54 -22.11 -13.95
C GLY A 306 8.98 -21.76 -13.57
N THR A 307 9.86 -21.52 -14.55
CA THR A 307 11.25 -21.09 -14.36
C THR A 307 11.33 -19.73 -13.66
N VAL A 308 10.47 -18.78 -14.02
CA VAL A 308 10.38 -17.45 -13.37
C VAL A 308 9.95 -17.60 -11.92
N ARG A 309 8.89 -18.37 -11.67
CA ARG A 309 8.34 -18.56 -10.32
C ARG A 309 9.28 -19.29 -9.36
N ARG A 310 10.19 -20.11 -9.86
CA ARG A 310 11.21 -20.83 -9.07
C ARG A 310 12.51 -20.03 -8.88
N SER A 311 12.72 -18.97 -9.66
CA SER A 311 13.88 -18.12 -9.56
C SER A 311 13.60 -16.92 -8.64
N ARG A 312 14.34 -16.78 -7.54
CA ARG A 312 14.22 -15.67 -6.59
C ARG A 312 14.33 -14.30 -7.28
N ARG A 313 15.31 -14.14 -8.19
CA ARG A 313 15.56 -12.86 -8.89
C ARG A 313 14.44 -12.52 -9.87
N LEU A 314 14.00 -13.49 -10.68
CA LEU A 314 12.96 -13.25 -11.68
C LEU A 314 11.59 -13.05 -11.04
N LEU A 315 11.28 -13.81 -9.97
CA LEU A 315 10.05 -13.64 -9.22
C LEU A 315 10.00 -12.27 -8.54
N PHE A 316 11.11 -11.84 -7.94
CA PHE A 316 11.23 -10.52 -7.36
C PHE A 316 11.07 -9.40 -8.40
N ALA A 317 11.70 -9.54 -9.57
CA ALA A 317 11.55 -8.58 -10.67
C ALA A 317 10.09 -8.48 -11.14
N ALA A 318 9.40 -9.61 -11.34
CA ALA A 318 7.99 -9.63 -11.70
C ALA A 318 7.11 -8.97 -10.60
N ALA A 319 7.40 -9.25 -9.33
CA ALA A 319 6.70 -8.64 -8.22
C ALA A 319 6.89 -7.11 -8.18
N LEU A 320 8.13 -6.63 -8.37
CA LEU A 320 8.40 -5.19 -8.43
C LEU A 320 7.72 -4.51 -9.64
N MET A 321 7.64 -5.17 -10.79
CA MET A 321 6.92 -4.64 -11.94
C MET A 321 5.42 -4.46 -11.63
N ILE A 322 4.79 -5.42 -10.95
CA ILE A 322 3.38 -5.33 -10.55
C ILE A 322 3.18 -4.23 -9.51
N VAL A 323 4.04 -4.18 -8.49
CA VAL A 323 4.01 -3.13 -7.46
C VAL A 323 4.15 -1.75 -8.09
N GLY A 324 5.17 -1.56 -8.93
CA GLY A 324 5.39 -0.31 -9.67
C GLY A 324 4.24 0.02 -10.63
N GLY A 325 3.64 -0.98 -11.28
CA GLY A 325 2.49 -0.82 -12.16
C GLY A 325 1.25 -0.30 -11.43
N VAL A 326 0.96 -0.83 -10.23
CA VAL A 326 -0.16 -0.35 -9.42
C VAL A 326 0.11 1.04 -8.83
N MET A 327 1.35 1.32 -8.40
CA MET A 327 1.75 2.68 -8.02
C MET A 327 1.55 3.67 -9.17
N LEU A 328 2.04 3.31 -10.36
CA LEU A 328 1.86 4.13 -11.56
C LEU A 328 0.37 4.30 -11.92
N ASN A 329 -0.44 3.25 -11.77
CA ASN A 329 -1.89 3.36 -11.97
C ASN A 329 -2.52 4.39 -11.02
N ARG A 330 -2.18 4.36 -9.73
CA ARG A 330 -2.70 5.34 -8.76
C ARG A 330 -2.26 6.76 -9.11
N PHE A 331 -0.97 6.93 -9.39
CA PHE A 331 -0.44 8.21 -9.84
C PHE A 331 -1.12 8.70 -11.12
N ASN A 332 -1.31 7.81 -12.10
CA ASN A 332 -1.99 8.15 -13.34
C ASN A 332 -3.43 8.59 -13.10
N VAL A 333 -4.17 7.85 -12.29
CA VAL A 333 -5.59 8.14 -12.03
C VAL A 333 -5.76 9.48 -11.29
N PHE A 334 -4.92 9.80 -10.32
CA PHE A 334 -5.07 11.01 -9.50
C PHE A 334 -4.36 12.24 -10.07
N VAL A 335 -3.24 12.05 -10.80
CA VAL A 335 -2.40 13.16 -11.26
C VAL A 335 -2.41 13.28 -12.78
N VAL A 336 -1.99 12.25 -13.52
CA VAL A 336 -1.83 12.32 -14.99
C VAL A 336 -3.17 12.44 -15.70
N SER A 337 -4.20 11.74 -15.24
CA SER A 337 -5.53 11.76 -15.85
C SER A 337 -6.34 12.99 -15.49
N PHE A 338 -5.98 13.67 -14.40
CA PHE A 338 -6.75 14.77 -13.86
C PHE A 338 -6.65 16.01 -14.76
N LYS A 339 -7.80 16.44 -15.27
CA LYS A 339 -7.94 17.63 -16.11
C LYS A 339 -8.48 18.77 -15.26
N ALA A 340 -7.61 19.66 -14.84
CA ALA A 340 -8.02 20.84 -14.09
C ALA A 340 -8.74 21.83 -15.02
N PRO A 341 -10.03 22.15 -14.79
CA PRO A 341 -10.73 23.16 -15.58
C PRO A 341 -10.04 24.51 -15.42
N TYR A 342 -9.86 25.21 -16.54
CA TYR A 342 -9.29 26.57 -16.57
C TYR A 342 -7.83 26.69 -16.08
N ALA A 343 -7.11 25.57 -15.87
CA ALA A 343 -5.69 25.63 -15.57
C ALA A 343 -4.89 25.99 -16.83
N THR A 344 -4.00 26.97 -16.72
CA THR A 344 -3.10 27.39 -17.78
C THR A 344 -1.80 26.60 -17.80
N GLU A 345 -1.40 26.07 -16.63
CA GLU A 345 -0.17 25.30 -16.46
C GLU A 345 -0.46 23.92 -15.85
N PRO A 346 0.30 22.87 -16.24
CA PRO A 346 0.19 21.56 -15.63
C PRO A 346 0.75 21.56 -14.21
N TYR A 347 0.27 20.63 -13.37
CA TYR A 347 0.83 20.41 -12.03
C TYR A 347 2.16 19.66 -12.11
N TYR A 348 3.15 20.17 -11.39
CA TYR A 348 4.41 19.49 -11.10
C TYR A 348 4.64 19.47 -9.58
N PRO A 349 5.09 18.33 -9.02
CA PRO A 349 5.37 18.25 -7.58
C PRO A 349 6.46 19.25 -7.17
N ALA A 350 6.26 19.95 -6.08
CA ALA A 350 7.31 20.76 -5.46
C ALA A 350 8.36 19.86 -4.76
N ILE A 351 9.57 20.38 -4.57
CA ILE A 351 10.63 19.69 -3.85
C ILE A 351 10.17 19.29 -2.43
N GLY A 352 9.38 20.15 -1.77
CA GLY A 352 8.80 19.87 -0.46
C GLY A 352 7.90 18.65 -0.45
N GLU A 353 7.09 18.46 -1.48
CA GLU A 353 6.23 17.28 -1.63
C GLU A 353 7.08 16.01 -1.75
N ILE A 354 8.12 16.05 -2.57
CA ILE A 354 9.04 14.91 -2.78
C ILE A 354 9.79 14.55 -1.48
N LEU A 355 10.27 15.55 -0.73
CA LEU A 355 11.00 15.32 0.51
C LEU A 355 10.12 14.72 1.61
N VAL A 356 8.86 15.14 1.72
CA VAL A 356 7.91 14.55 2.68
C VAL A 356 7.60 13.10 2.31
N THR A 357 7.32 12.81 1.04
CA THR A 357 7.10 11.43 0.54
C THR A 357 8.33 10.56 0.79
N ALA A 358 9.53 11.01 0.44
CA ALA A 358 10.78 10.26 0.66
C ALA A 358 11.03 10.03 2.17
N GLY A 359 10.76 11.03 3.00
CA GLY A 359 10.85 10.93 4.46
C GLY A 359 9.86 9.92 5.04
N ALA A 360 8.62 9.90 4.55
CA ALA A 360 7.59 8.95 4.97
C ALA A 360 7.97 7.50 4.60
N VAL A 361 8.40 7.27 3.36
CA VAL A 361 8.87 5.96 2.90
C VAL A 361 10.08 5.50 3.71
N ALA A 362 11.07 6.36 3.93
CA ALA A 362 12.24 6.06 4.77
C ALA A 362 11.84 5.70 6.20
N THR A 363 10.82 6.38 6.76
CA THR A 363 10.33 6.10 8.11
C THR A 363 9.63 4.74 8.17
N ILE A 364 8.84 4.35 7.16
CA ILE A 364 8.23 3.02 7.11
C ILE A 364 9.30 1.93 7.12
N PHE A 365 10.34 2.04 6.28
CA PHE A 365 11.44 1.06 6.25
C PHE A 365 12.23 1.03 7.56
N PHE A 366 12.49 2.19 8.17
CA PHE A 366 13.17 2.31 9.45
C PHE A 366 12.38 1.64 10.58
N LEU A 367 11.07 1.94 10.68
CA LEU A 367 10.18 1.32 11.66
C LEU A 367 10.01 -0.18 11.41
N TYR A 368 9.84 -0.61 10.16
CA TYR A 368 9.79 -2.03 9.83
C TYR A 368 11.02 -2.77 10.35
N ARG A 369 12.22 -2.23 10.06
CA ARG A 369 13.48 -2.78 10.58
C ARG A 369 13.53 -2.79 12.11
N LEU A 370 13.04 -1.74 12.77
CA LEU A 370 12.97 -1.65 14.23
C LEU A 370 12.08 -2.78 14.79
N PHE A 371 10.86 -2.92 14.24
CA PHE A 371 9.93 -3.94 14.70
C PHE A 371 10.46 -5.36 14.50
N VAL A 372 11.05 -5.65 13.35
CA VAL A 372 11.60 -7.00 13.04
C VAL A 372 12.80 -7.34 13.93
N THR A 373 13.60 -6.36 14.35
CA THR A 373 14.74 -6.60 15.26
C THR A 373 14.30 -6.74 16.72
N TRP A 374 13.16 -6.14 17.09
CA TRP A 374 12.70 -6.14 18.47
C TRP A 374 11.57 -7.12 18.75
N PHE A 375 10.75 -7.46 17.80
CA PHE A 375 9.57 -8.29 17.97
C PHE A 375 9.62 -9.57 17.11
N PRO A 376 8.88 -10.63 17.47
CA PRO A 376 8.84 -11.89 16.73
C PRO A 376 7.95 -11.78 15.49
N VAL A 377 8.41 -11.04 14.47
CA VAL A 377 7.69 -10.79 13.23
C VAL A 377 8.07 -11.81 12.14
N LEU A 378 9.38 -12.10 11.99
CA LEU A 378 9.87 -12.99 10.94
C LEU A 378 10.14 -14.39 11.47
N SER A 379 9.77 -15.41 10.71
CA SER A 379 9.97 -16.82 11.00
C SER A 379 11.21 -17.41 10.31
N ALA A 380 11.89 -16.68 9.44
CA ALA A 380 13.03 -17.16 8.68
C ALA A 380 14.28 -17.37 9.56
N ARG A 381 15.00 -18.47 9.32
CA ARG A 381 16.28 -18.77 9.98
C ARG A 381 17.41 -17.92 9.38
N ARG A 382 18.41 -17.62 10.20
CA ARG A 382 19.61 -16.93 9.73
C ARG A 382 20.47 -17.89 8.89
N GLN A 383 20.98 -17.40 7.76
CA GLN A 383 21.99 -18.14 7.01
C GLN A 383 23.26 -18.29 7.88
N GLU A 384 23.67 -19.51 8.12
CA GLU A 384 24.99 -19.78 8.70
C GLU A 384 26.02 -19.47 7.59
N VAL A 385 26.88 -18.52 7.86
CA VAL A 385 27.97 -18.10 6.95
C VAL A 385 29.20 -18.94 7.22
#